data_25ef835d84e5aa753246c8482f12f9a9
#
_entry.id   25ef835d84e5aa753246c8482f12f9a9
#
_cell.length_a   1.000
_cell.length_b   1.000
_cell.length_c   1.000
_cell.angle_alpha   90.00
_cell.angle_beta   90.00
_cell.angle_gamma   90.00
#
_symmetry.space_group_name_H-M   'P 1'
#
loop_
_entity.id
_entity.type
_entity.pdbx_description
1 polymer ?
#
loop_
_entity_poly.entity_id
_entity_poly.type
_entity_poly.pdbx_seq_one_letter_code
_entity_poly.pdbx_strand_id
1 'polypeptide(L)'
;MEISTKTLHFIEEHREDDTRTLALQSKKYPDVDMAAAVTQIAGRQVAARKLPSWHLVSALWYPPHLSMEQCSSEATALYKASLLEGDTFADLTGGFGIDCSFISRNFKQADYVERQSGLCELALHNFPLLGLGHIRIHNRDGVSYLQEMLPVDCLFLDPARRDGHGGKTVAISDCEPDVTVLEPLLVDKAKKVMVKLSPMLDLSLALNELKTVRAVHIVAVNNECKELLLILQKESVSSEVSIHCEHIAGNGESRHYTFTLKQEKTSPCLLADEVGTYLYEPNAAILKAGAFRSLTQTYPVMKLHLSSHLYTSASLVPDFPGRRFRVESVSGFGKKELKVFLMDMDKANITIRNFPLSVAELRKRLKLKEGGDDYIFATTLSGGQKVLIRGKKC
;
A
#
# COMPACT_ATOMS: atom_id res chain seq x y z
N MET A 1 -0.95 -23.75 -20.63
CA MET A 1 -2.12 -23.14 -21.35
C MET A 1 -1.72 -22.95 -22.80
N GLU A 2 -2.42 -23.51 -23.80
CA GLU A 2 -2.16 -23.22 -25.24
C GLU A 2 -3.28 -22.31 -25.74
N ILE A 3 -2.91 -21.12 -26.21
CA ILE A 3 -3.84 -20.16 -26.83
C ILE A 3 -3.71 -20.30 -28.35
N SER A 4 -4.82 -20.57 -29.05
CA SER A 4 -4.81 -20.74 -30.49
C SER A 4 -4.41 -19.44 -31.22
N THR A 5 -3.81 -19.54 -32.41
CA THR A 5 -3.43 -18.38 -33.24
C THR A 5 -4.62 -17.45 -33.50
N LYS A 6 -5.85 -18.01 -33.71
CA LYS A 6 -7.07 -17.21 -33.90
C LYS A 6 -7.41 -16.40 -32.65
N THR A 7 -7.29 -17.02 -31.48
CA THR A 7 -7.53 -16.33 -30.18
C THR A 7 -6.48 -15.26 -29.92
N LEU A 8 -5.20 -15.51 -30.24
CA LEU A 8 -4.14 -14.49 -30.12
C LEU A 8 -4.40 -13.29 -31.03
N HIS A 9 -4.82 -13.52 -32.28
CA HIS A 9 -5.17 -12.44 -33.20
C HIS A 9 -6.34 -11.62 -32.67
N PHE A 10 -7.39 -12.28 -32.20
CA PHE A 10 -8.53 -11.63 -31.58
C PHE A 10 -8.12 -10.74 -30.37
N ILE A 11 -7.21 -11.22 -29.51
CA ILE A 11 -6.70 -10.47 -28.37
C ILE A 11 -6.01 -9.17 -28.82
N GLU A 12 -5.20 -9.22 -29.89
CA GLU A 12 -4.51 -8.04 -30.40
C GLU A 12 -5.47 -7.03 -31.04
N GLU A 13 -6.47 -7.50 -31.81
CA GLU A 13 -7.46 -6.62 -32.45
C GLU A 13 -8.37 -5.91 -31.44
N HIS A 14 -8.68 -6.58 -30.30
CA HIS A 14 -9.64 -6.10 -29.31
C HIS A 14 -8.99 -5.65 -27.98
N ARG A 15 -7.69 -5.36 -27.98
CA ARG A 15 -6.93 -5.09 -26.76
C ARG A 15 -7.45 -3.90 -25.91
N GLU A 16 -8.11 -2.92 -26.55
CA GLU A 16 -8.66 -1.73 -25.89
C GLU A 16 -10.17 -1.83 -25.64
N ASP A 17 -10.82 -2.91 -26.08
CA ASP A 17 -12.28 -3.04 -26.01
C ASP A 17 -12.75 -3.39 -24.60
N ASP A 18 -14.01 -3.08 -24.31
CA ASP A 18 -14.67 -3.44 -23.05
C ASP A 18 -14.85 -4.96 -22.96
N THR A 19 -14.19 -5.57 -22.01
CA THR A 19 -14.13 -7.03 -21.84
C THR A 19 -15.49 -7.65 -21.47
N ARG A 20 -16.41 -6.91 -20.84
CA ARG A 20 -17.76 -7.38 -20.54
C ARG A 20 -18.58 -7.47 -21.82
N THR A 21 -18.46 -6.47 -22.67
CA THR A 21 -19.12 -6.45 -23.98
C THR A 21 -18.60 -7.58 -24.87
N LEU A 22 -17.28 -7.84 -24.90
CA LEU A 22 -16.68 -8.95 -25.65
C LEU A 22 -17.20 -10.31 -25.17
N ALA A 23 -17.27 -10.53 -23.87
CA ALA A 23 -17.78 -11.79 -23.30
C ALA A 23 -19.21 -12.12 -23.76
N LEU A 24 -20.09 -11.11 -23.90
CA LEU A 24 -21.45 -11.27 -24.39
C LEU A 24 -21.53 -11.61 -25.89
N GLN A 25 -20.45 -11.36 -26.64
CA GLN A 25 -20.40 -11.60 -28.09
C GLN A 25 -19.78 -12.96 -28.46
N SER A 26 -19.55 -13.87 -27.52
CA SER A 26 -18.88 -15.16 -27.76
C SER A 26 -19.46 -15.96 -28.93
N LYS A 27 -20.79 -15.91 -29.14
CA LYS A 27 -21.47 -16.58 -30.28
C LYS A 27 -21.08 -16.06 -31.65
N LYS A 28 -20.56 -14.83 -31.77
CA LYS A 28 -20.11 -14.24 -33.05
C LYS A 28 -18.74 -14.76 -33.46
N TYR A 29 -17.97 -15.31 -32.54
CA TYR A 29 -16.59 -15.74 -32.72
C TYR A 29 -16.40 -17.21 -32.30
N PRO A 30 -17.02 -18.18 -33.04
CA PRO A 30 -17.05 -19.58 -32.60
C PRO A 30 -15.66 -20.26 -32.56
N ASP A 31 -14.67 -19.71 -33.28
CA ASP A 31 -13.31 -20.24 -33.35
C ASP A 31 -12.35 -19.61 -32.32
N VAL A 32 -12.85 -18.67 -31.48
CA VAL A 32 -12.08 -17.96 -30.46
C VAL A 32 -12.41 -18.54 -29.07
N ASP A 33 -11.38 -18.91 -28.32
CA ASP A 33 -11.57 -19.13 -26.88
C ASP A 33 -11.81 -17.78 -26.19
N MET A 34 -13.10 -17.41 -26.11
CA MET A 34 -13.52 -16.14 -25.58
C MET A 34 -13.17 -15.97 -24.10
N ALA A 35 -13.17 -17.05 -23.32
CA ALA A 35 -12.81 -17.00 -21.90
C ALA A 35 -11.32 -16.64 -21.72
N ALA A 36 -10.45 -17.31 -22.49
CA ALA A 36 -9.03 -16.99 -22.51
C ALA A 36 -8.81 -15.57 -23.08
N ALA A 37 -9.46 -15.18 -24.17
CA ALA A 37 -9.30 -13.88 -24.79
C ALA A 37 -9.65 -12.74 -23.82
N VAL A 38 -10.81 -12.79 -23.20
CA VAL A 38 -11.28 -11.80 -22.22
C VAL A 38 -10.33 -11.71 -21.02
N THR A 39 -9.84 -12.85 -20.54
CA THR A 39 -8.86 -12.89 -19.43
C THR A 39 -7.57 -12.17 -19.83
N GLN A 40 -7.02 -12.44 -21.01
CA GLN A 40 -5.78 -11.82 -21.46
C GLN A 40 -5.95 -10.32 -21.75
N ILE A 41 -7.04 -9.90 -22.38
CA ILE A 41 -7.35 -8.49 -22.66
C ILE A 41 -7.48 -7.73 -21.33
N ALA A 42 -8.30 -8.22 -20.39
CA ALA A 42 -8.46 -7.62 -19.07
C ALA A 42 -7.13 -7.52 -18.30
N GLY A 43 -6.33 -8.61 -18.33
CA GLY A 43 -5.02 -8.63 -17.69
C GLY A 43 -4.06 -7.58 -18.27
N ARG A 44 -3.98 -7.43 -19.59
CA ARG A 44 -3.17 -6.41 -20.28
C ARG A 44 -3.62 -4.99 -19.94
N GLN A 45 -4.92 -4.72 -19.90
CA GLN A 45 -5.49 -3.41 -19.53
C GLN A 45 -5.15 -3.03 -18.10
N VAL A 46 -5.21 -3.97 -17.15
CA VAL A 46 -4.76 -3.76 -15.77
C VAL A 46 -3.25 -3.54 -15.71
N ALA A 47 -2.47 -4.36 -16.43
CA ALA A 47 -1.01 -4.27 -16.47
C ALA A 47 -0.52 -2.91 -16.99
N ALA A 48 -1.18 -2.32 -17.97
CA ALA A 48 -0.83 -1.00 -18.50
C ALA A 48 -0.71 0.08 -17.42
N ARG A 49 -1.50 -0.04 -16.34
CA ARG A 49 -1.51 0.91 -15.21
C ARG A 49 -0.73 0.41 -14.00
N LYS A 50 -0.78 -0.89 -13.74
CA LYS A 50 -0.28 -1.49 -12.49
C LYS A 50 1.13 -2.04 -12.62
N LEU A 51 1.52 -2.50 -13.82
CA LEU A 51 2.76 -3.20 -14.15
C LEU A 51 3.31 -2.71 -15.51
N PRO A 52 3.69 -1.43 -15.64
CA PRO A 52 4.10 -0.85 -16.94
C PRO A 52 5.20 -1.62 -17.64
N SER A 53 6.23 -2.09 -16.93
CA SER A 53 7.33 -2.86 -17.53
C SER A 53 6.87 -4.23 -18.06
N TRP A 54 5.92 -4.89 -17.41
CA TRP A 54 5.33 -6.13 -17.89
C TRP A 54 4.45 -5.90 -19.11
N HIS A 55 3.68 -4.81 -19.13
CA HIS A 55 2.82 -4.45 -20.26
C HIS A 55 3.59 -4.29 -21.58
N LEU A 56 4.86 -3.87 -21.52
CA LEU A 56 5.72 -3.74 -22.70
C LEU A 56 6.09 -5.08 -23.35
N VAL A 57 5.93 -6.20 -22.65
CA VAL A 57 6.22 -7.55 -23.16
C VAL A 57 4.93 -8.20 -23.60
N SER A 58 4.63 -8.11 -24.91
CA SER A 58 3.34 -8.53 -25.49
C SER A 58 3.03 -10.03 -25.35
N ALA A 59 4.06 -10.88 -25.20
CA ALA A 59 3.93 -12.33 -25.11
C ALA A 59 3.57 -12.83 -23.68
N LEU A 60 3.48 -11.96 -22.69
CA LEU A 60 3.13 -12.37 -21.31
C LEU A 60 1.67 -12.82 -21.23
N TRP A 61 1.46 -13.83 -20.37
CA TRP A 61 0.15 -14.30 -19.98
C TRP A 61 -0.27 -13.78 -18.61
N TYR A 62 -1.57 -13.52 -18.50
CA TYR A 62 -2.15 -12.93 -17.29
C TYR A 62 -3.15 -13.89 -16.65
N PRO A 63 -3.23 -13.93 -15.31
CA PRO A 63 -4.18 -14.74 -14.57
C PRO A 63 -5.59 -14.12 -14.62
N PRO A 64 -6.62 -14.83 -14.11
CA PRO A 64 -7.95 -14.26 -13.92
C PRO A 64 -7.93 -12.94 -13.13
N HIS A 65 -8.94 -12.11 -13.39
CA HIS A 65 -9.05 -10.73 -12.89
C HIS A 65 -8.76 -10.57 -11.38
N LEU A 66 -9.26 -11.48 -10.55
CA LEU A 66 -9.05 -11.42 -9.09
C LEU A 66 -7.56 -11.44 -8.72
N SER A 67 -6.77 -12.31 -9.32
CA SER A 67 -5.32 -12.38 -9.08
C SER A 67 -4.61 -11.12 -9.56
N MET A 68 -5.08 -10.50 -10.65
CA MET A 68 -4.55 -9.22 -11.14
C MET A 68 -4.85 -8.06 -10.19
N GLU A 69 -6.03 -8.03 -9.56
CA GLU A 69 -6.39 -7.01 -8.57
C GLU A 69 -5.57 -7.16 -7.29
N GLN A 70 -5.35 -8.37 -6.82
CA GLN A 70 -4.66 -8.69 -5.57
C GLN A 70 -3.13 -8.60 -5.66
N CYS A 71 -2.53 -8.74 -6.83
CA CYS A 71 -1.07 -8.68 -6.96
C CYS A 71 -0.52 -7.28 -6.62
N SER A 72 0.75 -7.20 -6.29
CA SER A 72 1.48 -5.95 -6.08
C SER A 72 1.49 -5.07 -7.33
N SER A 73 1.56 -3.75 -7.15
CA SER A 73 1.93 -2.85 -8.24
C SER A 73 3.44 -2.87 -8.48
N GLU A 74 3.88 -2.49 -9.67
CA GLU A 74 5.31 -2.36 -9.99
C GLU A 74 6.03 -1.44 -9.00
N ALA A 75 5.42 -0.32 -8.63
CA ALA A 75 5.99 0.62 -7.67
C ALA A 75 6.24 -0.03 -6.29
N THR A 76 5.29 -0.82 -5.78
CA THR A 76 5.47 -1.50 -4.49
C THR A 76 6.42 -2.70 -4.60
N ALA A 77 6.44 -3.39 -5.74
CA ALA A 77 7.39 -4.50 -5.98
C ALA A 77 8.84 -4.00 -6.09
N LEU A 78 9.07 -2.88 -6.78
CA LEU A 78 10.39 -2.22 -6.83
C LEU A 78 10.84 -1.75 -5.45
N TYR A 79 9.95 -1.20 -4.64
CA TYR A 79 10.27 -0.83 -3.27
C TYR A 79 10.70 -2.05 -2.43
N LYS A 80 9.95 -3.17 -2.49
CA LYS A 80 10.34 -4.42 -1.83
C LYS A 80 11.70 -4.94 -2.30
N ALA A 81 11.94 -4.87 -3.61
CA ALA A 81 13.23 -5.27 -4.19
C ALA A 81 14.39 -4.42 -3.64
N SER A 82 14.20 -3.12 -3.39
CA SER A 82 15.24 -2.26 -2.82
C SER A 82 15.63 -2.59 -1.37
N LEU A 83 14.82 -3.40 -0.67
CA LEU A 83 15.06 -3.78 0.72
C LEU A 83 15.78 -5.13 0.89
N LEU A 84 15.89 -5.91 -0.18
CA LEU A 84 16.44 -7.26 -0.15
C LEU A 84 17.56 -7.42 -1.18
N GLU A 85 18.66 -8.03 -0.74
CA GLU A 85 19.83 -8.34 -1.56
C GLU A 85 20.55 -9.58 -1.02
N GLY A 86 21.30 -10.28 -1.86
CA GLY A 86 22.06 -11.46 -1.47
C GLY A 86 22.37 -12.38 -2.66
N ASP A 87 22.82 -13.60 -2.37
CA ASP A 87 23.08 -14.63 -3.38
C ASP A 87 21.85 -15.51 -3.61
N THR A 88 21.07 -15.80 -2.57
CA THR A 88 19.95 -16.76 -2.59
C THR A 88 18.67 -16.17 -2.01
N PHE A 89 17.56 -16.42 -2.69
CA PHE A 89 16.23 -15.91 -2.35
C PHE A 89 15.16 -17.00 -2.49
N ALA A 90 14.15 -16.99 -1.65
CA ALA A 90 12.94 -17.80 -1.87
C ALA A 90 11.67 -17.00 -1.55
N ASP A 91 10.69 -17.08 -2.47
CA ASP A 91 9.33 -16.61 -2.29
C ASP A 91 8.45 -17.83 -1.98
N LEU A 92 7.93 -17.91 -0.76
CA LEU A 92 7.13 -19.05 -0.28
C LEU A 92 5.64 -18.94 -0.62
N THR A 93 5.23 -17.84 -1.22
CA THR A 93 3.83 -17.51 -1.57
C THR A 93 3.74 -16.88 -2.95
N GLY A 94 4.36 -17.48 -3.93
CA GLY A 94 4.66 -16.93 -5.25
C GLY A 94 3.52 -16.18 -5.96
N GLY A 95 2.29 -16.68 -5.86
CA GLY A 95 1.11 -16.05 -6.47
C GLY A 95 1.29 -15.84 -7.97
N PHE A 96 0.93 -14.66 -8.48
CA PHE A 96 1.19 -14.33 -9.90
C PHE A 96 2.68 -14.05 -10.20
N GLY A 97 3.56 -14.02 -9.18
CA GLY A 97 5.00 -13.90 -9.36
C GLY A 97 5.51 -12.46 -9.48
N ILE A 98 4.69 -11.45 -9.23
CA ILE A 98 5.12 -10.04 -9.36
C ILE A 98 6.24 -9.73 -8.37
N ASP A 99 6.02 -9.94 -7.08
CA ASP A 99 7.03 -9.65 -6.05
C ASP A 99 8.30 -10.46 -6.29
N CYS A 100 8.18 -11.77 -6.55
CA CYS A 100 9.29 -12.64 -6.90
C CYS A 100 10.08 -12.10 -8.11
N SER A 101 9.41 -11.66 -9.16
CA SER A 101 10.06 -11.21 -10.41
C SER A 101 10.91 -9.94 -10.25
N PHE A 102 10.51 -9.03 -9.34
CA PHE A 102 11.28 -7.82 -9.07
C PHE A 102 12.38 -8.07 -8.02
N ILE A 103 12.09 -8.79 -6.94
CA ILE A 103 13.04 -9.07 -5.86
C ILE A 103 14.17 -9.94 -6.36
N SER A 104 13.89 -11.01 -7.11
CA SER A 104 14.90 -11.98 -7.59
C SER A 104 16.01 -11.37 -8.44
N ARG A 105 15.82 -10.19 -9.03
CA ARG A 105 16.84 -9.47 -9.81
C ARG A 105 18.09 -9.10 -9.00
N ASN A 106 17.97 -9.03 -7.68
CA ASN A 106 19.07 -8.73 -6.75
C ASN A 106 19.78 -10.00 -6.26
N PHE A 107 19.46 -11.19 -6.82
CA PHE A 107 19.95 -12.48 -6.36
C PHE A 107 20.48 -13.32 -7.52
N LYS A 108 21.48 -14.17 -7.23
CA LYS A 108 22.02 -15.11 -8.22
C LYS A 108 21.11 -16.31 -8.46
N GLN A 109 20.40 -16.74 -7.42
CA GLN A 109 19.46 -17.86 -7.44
C GLN A 109 18.18 -17.48 -6.69
N ALA A 110 17.05 -17.84 -7.24
CA ALA A 110 15.78 -17.61 -6.63
C ALA A 110 14.88 -18.86 -6.75
N ASP A 111 14.08 -19.10 -5.72
CA ASP A 111 13.06 -20.13 -5.68
C ASP A 111 11.69 -19.45 -5.59
N TYR A 112 10.81 -19.77 -6.54
CA TYR A 112 9.41 -19.39 -6.53
C TYR A 112 8.60 -20.61 -6.14
N VAL A 113 7.83 -20.52 -5.04
CA VAL A 113 7.02 -21.60 -4.50
C VAL A 113 5.56 -21.21 -4.50
N GLU A 114 4.73 -21.99 -5.20
CA GLU A 114 3.28 -21.73 -5.32
C GLU A 114 2.53 -23.06 -5.38
N ARG A 115 1.42 -23.16 -4.63
CA ARG A 115 0.59 -24.37 -4.55
C ARG A 115 -0.36 -24.54 -5.74
N GLN A 116 -0.75 -23.44 -6.40
CA GLN A 116 -1.66 -23.46 -7.53
C GLN A 116 -0.91 -23.74 -8.83
N SER A 117 -1.12 -24.91 -9.45
CA SER A 117 -0.44 -25.30 -10.69
C SER A 117 -0.64 -24.31 -11.83
N GLY A 118 -1.83 -23.71 -11.96
CA GLY A 118 -2.11 -22.72 -13.01
C GLY A 118 -1.25 -21.46 -12.88
N LEU A 119 -0.91 -21.01 -11.65
CA LEU A 119 0.01 -19.89 -11.43
C LEU A 119 1.47 -20.29 -11.71
N CYS A 120 1.84 -21.53 -11.38
CA CYS A 120 3.16 -22.09 -11.75
C CYS A 120 3.32 -22.18 -13.27
N GLU A 121 2.29 -22.57 -14.04
CA GLU A 121 2.32 -22.56 -15.51
C GLU A 121 2.53 -21.14 -16.07
N LEU A 122 1.86 -20.13 -15.50
CA LEU A 122 2.07 -18.73 -15.88
C LEU A 122 3.50 -18.28 -15.58
N ALA A 123 4.04 -18.63 -14.41
CA ALA A 123 5.42 -18.31 -14.04
C ALA A 123 6.43 -18.98 -14.98
N LEU A 124 6.24 -20.25 -15.33
CA LEU A 124 7.06 -21.01 -16.30
C LEU A 124 7.09 -20.34 -17.68
N HIS A 125 5.97 -19.76 -18.10
CA HIS A 125 5.89 -19.03 -19.36
C HIS A 125 6.49 -17.63 -19.26
N ASN A 126 6.16 -16.87 -18.23
CA ASN A 126 6.47 -15.46 -18.12
C ASN A 126 7.92 -15.16 -17.72
N PHE A 127 8.48 -15.89 -16.76
CA PHE A 127 9.82 -15.59 -16.22
C PHE A 127 10.93 -15.62 -17.27
N PRO A 128 10.99 -16.61 -18.20
CA PRO A 128 11.97 -16.57 -19.29
C PRO A 128 11.84 -15.35 -20.19
N LEU A 129 10.60 -14.93 -20.51
CA LEU A 129 10.32 -13.75 -21.32
C LEU A 129 10.74 -12.44 -20.65
N LEU A 130 10.78 -12.42 -19.32
CA LEU A 130 11.23 -11.30 -18.49
C LEU A 130 12.75 -11.34 -18.21
N GLY A 131 13.49 -12.32 -18.76
CA GLY A 131 14.92 -12.52 -18.50
C GLY A 131 15.24 -13.09 -17.12
N LEU A 132 14.27 -13.78 -16.50
CA LEU A 132 14.38 -14.31 -15.13
C LEU A 132 14.59 -15.83 -15.11
N GLY A 133 15.41 -16.34 -16.01
CA GLY A 133 15.71 -17.78 -16.13
C GLY A 133 16.47 -18.38 -14.92
N HIS A 134 16.93 -17.56 -13.98
CA HIS A 134 17.57 -18.00 -12.75
C HIS A 134 16.58 -18.36 -11.63
N ILE A 135 15.25 -18.18 -11.86
CA ILE A 135 14.21 -18.54 -10.91
C ILE A 135 13.81 -19.99 -11.13
N ARG A 136 13.93 -20.82 -10.08
CA ARG A 136 13.41 -22.19 -10.06
C ARG A 136 11.95 -22.19 -9.57
N ILE A 137 11.07 -22.87 -10.27
CA ILE A 137 9.63 -22.91 -9.96
C ILE A 137 9.30 -24.23 -9.27
N HIS A 138 8.66 -24.13 -8.12
CA HIS A 138 8.23 -25.27 -7.31
C HIS A 138 6.72 -25.24 -7.11
N ASN A 139 6.00 -26.20 -7.73
CA ASN A 139 4.57 -26.36 -7.49
C ASN A 139 4.34 -27.14 -6.20
N ARG A 140 4.44 -26.46 -5.07
CA ARG A 140 4.37 -27.03 -3.72
C ARG A 140 3.72 -26.08 -2.74
N ASP A 141 3.31 -26.60 -1.60
CA ASP A 141 2.94 -25.82 -0.43
C ASP A 141 4.19 -25.13 0.17
N GLY A 142 4.09 -23.83 0.46
CA GLY A 142 5.21 -23.02 0.95
C GLY A 142 5.74 -23.44 2.32
N VAL A 143 4.86 -23.93 3.23
CA VAL A 143 5.28 -24.40 4.56
C VAL A 143 6.04 -25.72 4.46
N SER A 144 5.55 -26.65 3.65
CA SER A 144 6.22 -27.92 3.38
C SER A 144 7.59 -27.68 2.71
N TYR A 145 7.65 -26.73 1.78
CA TYR A 145 8.93 -26.35 1.16
C TYR A 145 9.91 -25.75 2.17
N LEU A 146 9.45 -24.83 3.03
CA LEU A 146 10.26 -24.19 4.08
C LEU A 146 10.90 -25.21 5.02
N GLN A 147 10.19 -26.29 5.37
CA GLN A 147 10.71 -27.34 6.24
C GLN A 147 11.91 -28.08 5.64
N GLU A 148 11.90 -28.32 4.34
CA GLU A 148 12.88 -29.13 3.62
C GLU A 148 14.01 -28.32 2.99
N MET A 149 13.79 -27.02 2.67
CA MET A 149 14.76 -26.19 1.97
C MET A 149 16.05 -25.96 2.76
N LEU A 150 17.13 -25.73 2.04
CA LEU A 150 18.39 -25.22 2.63
C LEU A 150 18.24 -23.77 3.02
N PRO A 151 19.03 -23.27 4.02
CA PRO A 151 19.03 -21.86 4.36
C PRO A 151 19.39 -20.95 3.18
N VAL A 152 18.75 -19.79 3.11
CA VAL A 152 18.95 -18.76 2.09
C VAL A 152 19.29 -17.40 2.70
N ASP A 153 19.72 -16.44 1.88
CA ASP A 153 19.98 -15.09 2.38
C ASP A 153 18.67 -14.37 2.71
N CYS A 154 17.66 -14.46 1.82
CA CYS A 154 16.39 -13.79 2.03
C CYS A 154 15.18 -14.70 1.75
N LEU A 155 14.14 -14.56 2.58
CA LEU A 155 12.82 -15.13 2.37
C LEU A 155 11.77 -14.03 2.21
N PHE A 156 10.76 -14.31 1.38
CA PHE A 156 9.57 -13.49 1.24
C PHE A 156 8.31 -14.32 1.45
N LEU A 157 7.31 -13.73 2.13
CA LEU A 157 5.98 -14.28 2.32
C LEU A 157 4.92 -13.19 2.18
N ASP A 158 3.84 -13.51 1.48
CA ASP A 158 2.58 -12.73 1.42
C ASP A 158 1.42 -13.64 1.87
N PRO A 159 1.26 -13.85 3.19
CA PRO A 159 0.25 -14.77 3.69
C PRO A 159 -1.16 -14.25 3.38
N ALA A 160 -1.99 -15.13 2.81
CA ALA A 160 -3.37 -14.83 2.47
C ALA A 160 -4.24 -14.78 3.73
N ARG A 161 -5.36 -14.07 3.68
CA ARG A 161 -6.36 -14.13 4.74
C ARG A 161 -7.07 -15.48 4.72
N ARG A 162 -7.34 -16.05 5.89
CA ARG A 162 -8.22 -17.21 5.98
C ARG A 162 -9.66 -16.80 5.68
N ASP A 163 -10.22 -17.30 4.59
CA ASP A 163 -11.60 -17.04 4.16
C ASP A 163 -12.59 -17.88 4.99
N GLY A 164 -12.75 -17.57 6.27
CA GLY A 164 -13.60 -18.38 7.13
C GLY A 164 -14.83 -17.68 7.70
N HIS A 165 -14.74 -16.42 7.99
CA HIS A 165 -15.84 -15.70 8.66
C HIS A 165 -15.75 -14.22 8.33
N GLY A 166 -16.35 -13.72 7.29
CA GLY A 166 -16.52 -12.31 6.86
C GLY A 166 -16.18 -11.15 7.81
N GLY A 167 -15.33 -11.37 8.80
CA GLY A 167 -14.81 -10.43 9.77
C GLY A 167 -13.63 -9.63 9.21
N LYS A 168 -13.42 -8.45 9.75
CA LYS A 168 -12.20 -7.67 9.47
C LYS A 168 -11.03 -8.40 10.12
N THR A 169 -10.09 -8.92 9.32
CA THR A 169 -8.84 -9.49 9.82
C THR A 169 -8.05 -8.42 10.53
N VAL A 170 -7.78 -8.62 11.81
CA VAL A 170 -7.07 -7.67 12.66
C VAL A 170 -5.75 -8.24 13.15
N ALA A 171 -5.65 -9.56 13.32
CA ALA A 171 -4.48 -10.28 13.82
C ALA A 171 -3.68 -10.96 12.70
N ILE A 172 -2.36 -11.09 12.90
CA ILE A 172 -1.47 -11.80 11.97
C ILE A 172 -1.72 -13.31 12.00
N SER A 173 -2.14 -13.84 13.15
CA SER A 173 -2.55 -15.25 13.33
C SER A 173 -3.77 -15.65 12.50
N ASP A 174 -4.56 -14.68 12.00
CA ASP A 174 -5.68 -14.94 11.08
C ASP A 174 -5.25 -15.17 9.63
N CYS A 175 -3.95 -15.09 9.35
CA CYS A 175 -3.39 -15.30 8.01
C CYS A 175 -2.97 -16.75 7.78
N GLU A 176 -2.85 -17.16 6.51
CA GLU A 176 -2.34 -18.45 6.08
C GLU A 176 -1.22 -18.26 5.02
N PRO A 177 -0.01 -18.74 5.29
CA PRO A 177 0.42 -19.42 6.51
C PRO A 177 0.45 -18.53 7.75
N ASP A 178 0.29 -19.12 8.94
CA ASP A 178 0.37 -18.42 10.22
C ASP A 178 1.84 -18.10 10.54
N VAL A 179 2.22 -16.85 10.35
CA VAL A 179 3.59 -16.37 10.54
C VAL A 179 4.03 -16.46 12.02
N THR A 180 3.10 -16.34 12.97
CA THR A 180 3.44 -16.39 14.40
C THR A 180 3.95 -17.78 14.81
N VAL A 181 3.39 -18.83 14.21
CA VAL A 181 3.83 -20.21 14.40
C VAL A 181 5.12 -20.50 13.64
N LEU A 182 5.28 -19.91 12.45
CA LEU A 182 6.42 -20.18 11.58
C LEU A 182 7.66 -19.33 11.91
N GLU A 183 7.53 -18.25 12.68
CA GLU A 183 8.59 -17.29 12.96
C GLU A 183 9.93 -17.94 13.32
N PRO A 184 10.01 -18.92 14.27
CA PRO A 184 11.29 -19.53 14.63
C PRO A 184 11.97 -20.25 13.44
N LEU A 185 11.17 -20.95 12.60
CA LEU A 185 11.70 -21.66 11.45
C LEU A 185 12.11 -20.68 10.33
N LEU A 186 11.34 -19.62 10.09
CA LEU A 186 11.66 -18.60 9.10
C LEU A 186 13.01 -17.95 9.35
N VAL A 187 13.26 -17.51 10.59
CA VAL A 187 14.53 -16.85 10.94
C VAL A 187 15.69 -17.84 11.12
N ASP A 188 15.42 -19.13 11.20
CA ASP A 188 16.46 -20.17 11.15
C ASP A 188 16.87 -20.49 9.69
N LYS A 189 15.92 -20.40 8.77
CA LYS A 189 16.12 -20.67 7.33
C LYS A 189 16.60 -19.47 6.52
N ALA A 190 16.55 -18.23 7.07
CA ALA A 190 17.03 -17.06 6.34
C ALA A 190 17.69 -16.01 7.23
N LYS A 191 18.68 -15.30 6.69
CA LYS A 191 19.31 -14.15 7.36
C LYS A 191 18.34 -12.97 7.50
N LYS A 192 17.45 -12.80 6.51
CA LYS A 192 16.41 -11.76 6.47
C LYS A 192 15.12 -12.34 5.91
N VAL A 193 14.02 -12.11 6.62
CA VAL A 193 12.69 -12.50 6.18
C VAL A 193 11.83 -11.25 6.00
N MET A 194 11.20 -11.09 4.85
CA MET A 194 10.20 -10.05 4.62
C MET A 194 8.81 -10.69 4.59
N VAL A 195 7.94 -10.21 5.48
CA VAL A 195 6.53 -10.61 5.50
C VAL A 195 5.68 -9.42 5.05
N LYS A 196 4.95 -9.60 3.95
CA LYS A 196 3.99 -8.61 3.45
C LYS A 196 2.63 -8.86 4.06
N LEU A 197 2.00 -7.81 4.58
CA LEU A 197 0.71 -7.88 5.25
C LEU A 197 -0.24 -6.81 4.71
N SER A 198 -1.54 -7.09 4.83
CA SER A 198 -2.59 -6.14 4.50
C SER A 198 -2.49 -4.87 5.35
N PRO A 199 -2.73 -3.67 4.78
CA PRO A 199 -2.78 -2.43 5.55
C PRO A 199 -3.92 -2.37 6.57
N MET A 200 -4.87 -3.30 6.52
CA MET A 200 -5.97 -3.41 7.50
C MET A 200 -5.52 -4.04 8.84
N LEU A 201 -4.36 -4.70 8.86
CA LEU A 201 -3.85 -5.39 10.03
C LEU A 201 -3.40 -4.38 11.10
N ASP A 202 -3.60 -4.72 12.39
CA ASP A 202 -3.13 -3.90 13.51
C ASP A 202 -1.63 -4.11 13.71
N LEU A 203 -0.86 -3.05 13.46
CA LEU A 203 0.59 -3.08 13.58
C LEU A 203 1.05 -3.35 15.02
N SER A 204 0.37 -2.76 16.00
CA SER A 204 0.73 -2.93 17.41
C SER A 204 0.54 -4.38 17.87
N LEU A 205 -0.55 -5.01 17.42
CA LEU A 205 -0.81 -6.42 17.67
C LEU A 205 0.24 -7.31 17.04
N ALA A 206 0.57 -7.10 15.75
CA ALA A 206 1.61 -7.85 15.06
C ALA A 206 2.98 -7.76 15.73
N LEU A 207 3.37 -6.56 16.21
CA LEU A 207 4.63 -6.36 16.92
C LEU A 207 4.63 -6.96 18.34
N ASN A 208 3.47 -7.23 18.93
CA ASN A 208 3.38 -7.96 20.19
C ASN A 208 3.48 -9.47 20.00
N GLU A 209 2.94 -9.99 18.89
CA GLU A 209 2.92 -11.42 18.57
C GLU A 209 4.26 -11.93 18.04
N LEU A 210 4.97 -11.13 17.22
CA LEU A 210 6.28 -11.48 16.66
C LEU A 210 7.45 -10.93 17.50
N LYS A 211 8.51 -11.72 17.64
CA LYS A 211 9.67 -11.41 18.52
C LYS A 211 10.91 -10.97 17.76
N THR A 212 11.01 -11.32 16.48
CA THR A 212 12.23 -11.12 15.69
C THR A 212 12.12 -9.94 14.72
N VAL A 213 11.05 -9.13 14.79
CA VAL A 213 10.86 -7.94 13.94
C VAL A 213 11.94 -6.91 14.25
N ARG A 214 12.65 -6.45 13.21
CA ARG A 214 13.68 -5.40 13.27
C ARG A 214 13.25 -4.10 12.63
N ALA A 215 12.48 -4.18 11.56
CA ALA A 215 11.94 -3.01 10.89
C ALA A 215 10.52 -3.27 10.39
N VAL A 216 9.76 -2.21 10.32
CA VAL A 216 8.44 -2.18 9.67
C VAL A 216 8.47 -1.13 8.58
N HIS A 217 8.06 -1.48 7.37
CA HIS A 217 7.85 -0.52 6.30
C HIS A 217 6.36 -0.41 6.01
N ILE A 218 5.83 0.80 6.06
CA ILE A 218 4.44 1.12 5.74
C ILE A 218 4.45 1.84 4.42
N VAL A 219 3.95 1.17 3.39
CA VAL A 219 4.02 1.65 2.01
C VAL A 219 2.69 2.21 1.56
N ALA A 220 2.68 3.48 1.19
CA ALA A 220 1.55 4.15 0.57
C ALA A 220 1.87 4.55 -0.87
N VAL A 221 0.92 4.36 -1.78
CA VAL A 221 1.01 4.81 -3.16
C VAL A 221 -0.14 5.80 -3.41
N ASN A 222 0.15 6.97 -3.96
CA ASN A 222 -0.85 8.01 -4.20
C ASN A 222 -1.70 8.36 -2.97
N ASN A 223 -1.05 8.39 -1.80
CA ASN A 223 -1.67 8.67 -0.50
C ASN A 223 -2.71 7.62 -0.04
N GLU A 224 -2.61 6.41 -0.51
CA GLU A 224 -3.35 5.24 -0.04
C GLU A 224 -2.38 4.20 0.49
N CYS A 225 -2.55 3.76 1.76
CA CYS A 225 -1.71 2.72 2.36
C CYS A 225 -2.00 1.38 1.65
N LYS A 226 -0.99 0.80 1.02
CA LYS A 226 -1.12 -0.41 0.20
C LYS A 226 -0.70 -1.67 0.94
N GLU A 227 0.39 -1.61 1.71
CA GLU A 227 0.95 -2.79 2.37
C GLU A 227 1.78 -2.42 3.60
N LEU A 228 1.90 -3.38 4.51
CA LEU A 228 2.84 -3.38 5.62
C LEU A 228 3.89 -4.46 5.33
N LEU A 229 5.18 -4.13 5.49
CA LEU A 229 6.26 -5.08 5.35
C LEU A 229 6.96 -5.21 6.70
N LEU A 230 7.01 -6.42 7.25
CA LEU A 230 7.77 -6.72 8.45
C LEU A 230 9.09 -7.37 8.06
N ILE A 231 10.20 -6.84 8.55
CA ILE A 231 11.53 -7.43 8.38
C ILE A 231 11.90 -8.15 9.65
N LEU A 232 12.01 -9.49 9.56
CA LEU A 232 12.40 -10.35 10.65
C LEU A 232 13.86 -10.81 10.46
N GLN A 233 14.63 -10.85 11.56
CA GLN A 233 16.01 -11.34 11.57
C GLN A 233 16.30 -12.04 12.90
N LYS A 234 17.05 -13.13 12.84
CA LYS A 234 17.58 -13.81 14.02
C LYS A 234 18.48 -12.84 14.78
N GLU A 235 18.41 -12.82 16.07
CA GLU A 235 18.98 -11.81 16.97
C GLU A 235 20.35 -11.23 16.61
N SER A 236 20.45 -9.90 16.75
CA SER A 236 21.64 -9.23 17.29
C SER A 236 21.18 -8.40 18.50
N VAL A 237 22.08 -8.27 19.47
CA VAL A 237 21.85 -7.55 20.73
C VAL A 237 21.04 -6.26 20.54
N SER A 238 19.88 -6.19 21.20
CA SER A 238 19.03 -5.00 21.44
C SER A 238 18.99 -3.94 20.34
N SER A 239 18.25 -4.17 19.27
CA SER A 239 17.86 -3.08 18.37
C SER A 239 16.37 -2.78 18.54
N GLU A 240 16.08 -1.54 18.82
CA GLU A 240 14.74 -1.00 18.82
C GLU A 240 14.13 -1.13 17.41
N VAL A 241 12.86 -1.54 17.30
CA VAL A 241 12.18 -1.68 16.02
C VAL A 241 12.08 -0.32 15.33
N SER A 242 12.64 -0.20 14.12
CA SER A 242 12.51 0.99 13.29
C SER A 242 11.24 0.92 12.44
N ILE A 243 10.54 2.05 12.33
CA ILE A 243 9.33 2.17 11.52
C ILE A 243 9.60 3.17 10.39
N HIS A 244 9.47 2.69 9.16
CA HIS A 244 9.69 3.42 7.92
C HIS A 244 8.35 3.67 7.24
N CYS A 245 7.99 4.94 7.09
CA CYS A 245 6.81 5.37 6.36
C CYS A 245 7.24 5.79 4.97
N GLU A 246 6.83 5.05 3.96
CA GLU A 246 7.14 5.32 2.56
C GLU A 246 5.90 5.78 1.81
N HIS A 247 6.00 6.89 1.11
CA HIS A 247 4.95 7.40 0.24
C HIS A 247 5.48 7.58 -1.17
N ILE A 248 5.02 6.76 -2.09
CA ILE A 248 5.35 6.78 -3.51
C ILE A 248 4.26 7.55 -4.26
N ALA A 249 4.62 8.67 -4.87
CA ALA A 249 3.71 9.45 -5.70
C ALA A 249 3.60 8.86 -7.12
N GLY A 250 2.53 9.17 -7.84
CA GLY A 250 2.30 8.68 -9.20
C GLY A 250 3.33 9.12 -10.24
N ASN A 251 4.12 10.17 -9.95
CA ASN A 251 5.26 10.62 -10.77
C ASN A 251 6.57 9.88 -10.42
N GLY A 252 6.55 8.91 -9.51
CA GLY A 252 7.72 8.15 -9.05
C GLY A 252 8.53 8.82 -7.93
N GLU A 253 8.18 10.03 -7.50
CA GLU A 253 8.82 10.64 -6.34
C GLU A 253 8.44 9.90 -5.07
N SER A 254 9.44 9.65 -4.21
CA SER A 254 9.25 9.05 -2.90
C SER A 254 9.49 10.06 -1.78
N ARG A 255 8.70 9.95 -0.73
CA ARG A 255 8.90 10.65 0.54
C ARG A 255 8.91 9.65 1.66
N HIS A 256 9.96 9.67 2.45
CA HIS A 256 10.11 8.78 3.58
C HIS A 256 10.17 9.53 4.90
N TYR A 257 9.72 8.86 5.95
CA TYR A 257 9.86 9.29 7.33
C TYR A 257 10.16 8.08 8.20
N THR A 258 11.18 8.16 9.04
CA THR A 258 11.60 7.05 9.90
C THR A 258 11.57 7.50 11.36
N PHE A 259 11.08 6.62 12.23
CA PHE A 259 11.04 6.83 13.67
C PHE A 259 11.06 5.49 14.40
N THR A 260 11.16 5.50 15.75
CA THR A 260 10.99 4.31 16.58
C THR A 260 9.77 4.45 17.48
N LEU A 261 9.21 3.31 17.91
CA LEU A 261 8.07 3.33 18.84
C LEU A 261 8.40 4.04 20.15
N LYS A 262 9.65 3.96 20.60
CA LYS A 262 10.13 4.66 21.80
C LYS A 262 10.14 6.16 21.57
N GLN A 263 10.68 6.62 20.44
CA GLN A 263 10.62 8.05 20.06
C GLN A 263 9.19 8.56 20.08
N GLU A 264 8.24 7.87 19.44
CA GLU A 264 6.84 8.29 19.43
C GLU A 264 6.24 8.35 20.83
N LYS A 265 6.52 7.36 21.71
CA LYS A 265 6.00 7.30 23.08
C LYS A 265 6.60 8.38 23.99
N THR A 266 7.89 8.68 23.85
CA THR A 266 8.62 9.61 24.75
C THR A 266 8.63 11.05 24.25
N SER A 267 8.35 11.29 22.96
CA SER A 267 8.30 12.65 22.41
C SER A 267 7.19 13.47 23.04
N PRO A 268 7.46 14.73 23.45
CA PRO A 268 6.41 15.63 23.88
C PRO A 268 5.49 15.95 22.70
N CYS A 269 4.20 16.11 22.96
CA CYS A 269 3.24 16.55 21.96
C CYS A 269 3.17 18.08 21.98
N LEU A 270 3.80 18.72 20.99
CA LEU A 270 3.73 20.18 20.87
C LEU A 270 2.38 20.58 20.29
N LEU A 271 1.56 21.24 21.08
CA LEU A 271 0.24 21.73 20.67
C LEU A 271 0.28 23.21 20.33
N ALA A 272 -0.46 23.58 19.28
CA ALA A 272 -0.71 24.97 18.94
C ALA A 272 -1.95 25.50 19.67
N ASP A 273 -1.91 26.75 20.10
CA ASP A 273 -3.07 27.43 20.66
C ASP A 273 -4.03 27.88 19.57
N GLU A 274 -3.51 28.25 18.40
CA GLU A 274 -4.25 28.77 17.27
C GLU A 274 -3.77 28.13 15.94
N VAL A 275 -4.58 28.29 14.90
CA VAL A 275 -4.23 27.86 13.54
C VAL A 275 -3.30 28.93 12.93
N GLY A 276 -2.10 28.54 12.54
CA GLY A 276 -1.12 29.39 11.87
C GLY A 276 -1.41 29.58 10.39
N THR A 277 -0.45 30.17 9.68
CA THR A 277 -0.55 30.49 8.24
C THR A 277 -0.61 29.24 7.36
N TYR A 278 -0.01 28.13 7.80
CA TYR A 278 0.03 26.88 7.04
C TYR A 278 -0.56 25.74 7.85
N LEU A 279 -1.29 24.88 7.15
CA LEU A 279 -1.89 23.66 7.67
C LEU A 279 -1.27 22.45 6.97
N TYR A 280 -1.04 21.36 7.75
CA TYR A 280 -0.45 20.14 7.23
C TYR A 280 -1.27 18.93 7.64
N GLU A 281 -1.40 17.99 6.72
CA GLU A 281 -1.97 16.68 6.97
C GLU A 281 -0.95 15.61 6.56
N PRO A 282 -0.51 14.74 7.50
CA PRO A 282 0.43 13.66 7.20
C PRO A 282 -0.10 12.74 6.10
N ASN A 283 0.81 12.12 5.34
CA ASN A 283 0.43 11.12 4.34
C ASN A 283 -0.12 9.83 4.99
N ALA A 284 -0.72 8.97 4.17
CA ALA A 284 -1.39 7.76 4.63
C ALA A 284 -0.45 6.78 5.34
N ALA A 285 0.83 6.70 4.97
CA ALA A 285 1.81 5.84 5.64
C ALA A 285 2.05 6.29 7.09
N ILE A 286 2.25 7.59 7.31
CA ILE A 286 2.43 8.17 8.64
C ILE A 286 1.18 8.03 9.49
N LEU A 287 0.00 8.28 8.91
CA LEU A 287 -1.28 8.10 9.62
C LEU A 287 -1.46 6.65 10.06
N LYS A 288 -1.10 5.68 9.23
CA LYS A 288 -1.14 4.24 9.56
C LYS A 288 -0.10 3.86 10.60
N ALA A 289 1.10 4.46 10.56
CA ALA A 289 2.17 4.21 11.52
C ALA A 289 1.87 4.75 12.92
N GLY A 290 1.00 5.74 13.03
CA GLY A 290 0.74 6.43 14.30
C GLY A 290 1.86 7.38 14.73
N ALA A 291 2.70 7.88 13.79
CA ALA A 291 3.78 8.82 14.05
C ALA A 291 3.21 10.25 14.23
N PHE A 292 2.73 10.58 15.40
CA PHE A 292 2.01 11.83 15.61
C PHE A 292 2.74 12.85 16.48
N ARG A 293 3.56 12.41 17.43
CA ARG A 293 4.35 13.27 18.30
C ARG A 293 5.74 13.52 17.73
N SER A 294 6.37 12.46 17.22
CA SER A 294 7.70 12.51 16.63
C SER A 294 7.79 13.49 15.46
N LEU A 295 6.71 13.68 14.69
CA LEU A 295 6.66 14.69 13.62
C LEU A 295 6.95 16.11 14.13
N THR A 296 6.48 16.49 15.33
CA THR A 296 6.71 17.81 15.90
C THR A 296 8.14 18.01 16.42
N GLN A 297 8.90 16.91 16.53
CA GLN A 297 10.33 16.97 16.91
C GLN A 297 11.22 17.06 15.64
N THR A 298 10.73 16.54 14.52
CA THR A 298 11.49 16.51 13.26
C THR A 298 11.22 17.76 12.40
N TYR A 299 9.97 18.22 12.40
CA TYR A 299 9.54 19.38 11.60
C TYR A 299 9.10 20.54 12.49
N PRO A 300 9.33 21.79 12.09
CA PRO A 300 8.91 22.98 12.87
C PRO A 300 7.39 23.21 12.73
N VAL A 301 6.61 22.25 13.19
CA VAL A 301 5.14 22.28 13.18
C VAL A 301 4.60 21.95 14.57
N MET A 302 3.42 22.46 14.91
CA MET A 302 2.69 22.13 16.12
C MET A 302 1.37 21.47 15.77
N LYS A 303 0.91 20.55 16.62
CA LYS A 303 -0.32 19.81 16.43
C LYS A 303 -1.52 20.61 16.90
N LEU A 304 -2.63 20.62 16.15
CA LEU A 304 -3.84 21.36 16.52
C LEU A 304 -4.59 20.75 17.72
N HIS A 305 -4.52 19.40 17.85
CA HIS A 305 -5.14 18.67 18.96
C HIS A 305 -4.53 17.28 19.06
N LEU A 306 -4.54 16.67 20.24
CA LEU A 306 -4.01 15.31 20.45
C LEU A 306 -4.57 14.26 19.47
N SER A 307 -5.84 14.38 19.10
CA SER A 307 -6.56 13.41 18.27
C SER A 307 -6.87 13.89 16.84
N SER A 308 -6.48 15.12 16.44
CA SER A 308 -6.84 15.64 15.11
C SER A 308 -5.91 15.20 14.00
N HIS A 309 -4.64 14.93 14.32
CA HIS A 309 -3.57 14.60 13.37
C HIS A 309 -3.43 15.63 12.25
N LEU A 310 -3.73 16.89 12.56
CA LEU A 310 -3.46 18.08 11.76
C LEU A 310 -2.42 18.91 12.46
N TYR A 311 -1.56 19.55 11.67
CA TYR A 311 -0.45 20.36 12.16
C TYR A 311 -0.49 21.73 11.55
N THR A 312 0.15 22.70 12.20
CA THR A 312 0.21 24.08 11.75
C THR A 312 1.57 24.70 11.99
N SER A 313 1.89 25.75 11.22
CA SER A 313 3.07 26.59 11.41
C SER A 313 2.83 28.01 10.91
N ALA A 314 3.67 28.96 11.32
CA ALA A 314 3.68 30.31 10.79
C ALA A 314 4.36 30.40 9.41
N SER A 315 5.38 29.57 9.16
CA SER A 315 6.14 29.53 7.91
C SER A 315 5.96 28.21 7.19
N LEU A 316 6.07 28.22 5.84
CA LEU A 316 5.96 26.98 5.06
C LEU A 316 7.10 26.02 5.41
N VAL A 317 6.73 24.75 5.64
CA VAL A 317 7.65 23.61 5.81
C VAL A 317 7.60 22.76 4.53
N PRO A 318 8.52 22.97 3.56
CA PRO A 318 8.45 22.35 2.24
C PRO A 318 8.56 20.82 2.28
N ASP A 319 9.37 20.31 3.22
CA ASP A 319 9.69 18.88 3.33
C ASP A 319 8.74 18.09 4.23
N PHE A 320 7.66 18.73 4.69
CA PHE A 320 6.67 18.00 5.50
C PHE A 320 6.12 16.79 4.73
N PRO A 321 6.12 15.59 5.31
CA PRO A 321 5.75 14.36 4.62
C PRO A 321 4.22 14.18 4.55
N GLY A 322 3.56 15.04 3.82
CA GLY A 322 2.11 15.05 3.70
C GLY A 322 1.60 16.14 2.76
N ARG A 323 0.31 16.43 2.86
CA ARG A 323 -0.34 17.52 2.15
C ARG A 323 -0.11 18.85 2.89
N ARG A 324 0.11 19.91 2.17
CA ARG A 324 0.37 21.26 2.69
C ARG A 324 -0.64 22.23 2.13
N PHE A 325 -1.13 23.11 2.97
CA PHE A 325 -2.16 24.08 2.61
C PHE A 325 -1.81 25.44 3.20
N ARG A 326 -1.99 26.50 2.42
CA ARG A 326 -2.01 27.86 2.94
C ARG A 326 -3.40 28.14 3.49
N VAL A 327 -3.47 28.52 4.75
CA VAL A 327 -4.73 28.88 5.42
C VAL A 327 -5.22 30.22 4.92
N GLU A 328 -6.46 30.29 4.46
CA GLU A 328 -7.12 31.49 4.00
C GLU A 328 -8.05 32.07 5.05
N SER A 329 -8.79 31.21 5.76
CA SER A 329 -9.66 31.64 6.84
C SER A 329 -9.95 30.50 7.83
N VAL A 330 -10.26 30.88 9.06
CA VAL A 330 -10.72 29.98 10.13
C VAL A 330 -12.07 30.50 10.64
N SER A 331 -13.02 29.61 10.84
CA SER A 331 -14.37 29.96 11.27
C SER A 331 -14.89 28.98 12.33
N GLY A 332 -15.65 29.49 13.27
CA GLY A 332 -16.54 28.68 14.12
C GLY A 332 -17.81 28.23 13.38
N PHE A 333 -18.80 27.77 14.15
CA PHE A 333 -20.07 27.25 13.63
C PHE A 333 -21.26 28.21 13.77
N GLY A 334 -21.02 29.48 14.13
CA GLY A 334 -22.04 30.53 14.21
C GLY A 334 -22.62 30.85 12.82
N LYS A 335 -23.91 31.10 12.72
CA LYS A 335 -24.58 31.39 11.43
C LYS A 335 -23.94 32.58 10.68
N LYS A 336 -23.54 33.65 11.41
CA LYS A 336 -22.89 34.82 10.82
C LYS A 336 -21.48 34.48 10.32
N GLU A 337 -20.71 33.74 11.11
CA GLU A 337 -19.36 33.31 10.78
C GLU A 337 -19.35 32.42 9.53
N LEU A 338 -20.26 31.42 9.49
CA LEU A 338 -20.39 30.53 8.33
C LEU A 338 -20.77 31.28 7.06
N LYS A 339 -21.61 32.31 7.15
CA LYS A 339 -21.99 33.12 5.97
C LYS A 339 -20.78 33.82 5.36
N VAL A 340 -19.90 34.37 6.18
CA VAL A 340 -18.65 34.99 5.73
C VAL A 340 -17.67 33.97 5.21
N PHE A 341 -17.47 32.86 5.93
CA PHE A 341 -16.55 31.79 5.58
C PHE A 341 -16.87 31.12 4.22
N LEU A 342 -18.15 31.01 3.88
CA LEU A 342 -18.63 30.37 2.66
C LEU A 342 -18.85 31.37 1.51
N MET A 343 -18.52 32.64 1.70
CA MET A 343 -18.68 33.65 0.65
C MET A 343 -17.83 33.23 -0.56
N ASP A 344 -18.46 33.27 -1.75
CA ASP A 344 -17.85 32.91 -3.04
C ASP A 344 -17.41 31.45 -3.18
N MET A 345 -18.02 30.52 -2.37
CA MET A 345 -17.70 29.10 -2.41
C MET A 345 -18.96 28.26 -2.69
N ASP A 346 -18.99 27.56 -3.82
CA ASP A 346 -20.07 26.61 -4.20
C ASP A 346 -19.62 25.16 -4.12
N LYS A 347 -18.31 24.88 -4.10
CA LYS A 347 -17.70 23.54 -4.02
C LYS A 347 -16.43 23.57 -3.20
N ALA A 348 -16.14 22.47 -2.48
CA ALA A 348 -14.91 22.26 -1.73
C ALA A 348 -14.62 20.79 -1.48
N ASN A 349 -13.33 20.49 -1.29
CA ASN A 349 -12.84 19.20 -0.79
C ASN A 349 -12.90 19.21 0.74
N ILE A 350 -13.74 18.40 1.35
CA ILE A 350 -13.97 18.41 2.81
C ILE A 350 -13.23 17.24 3.45
N THR A 351 -12.40 17.53 4.45
CA THR A 351 -11.74 16.56 5.33
C THR A 351 -12.17 16.80 6.78
N ILE A 352 -12.43 15.70 7.49
CA ILE A 352 -12.82 15.73 8.90
C ILE A 352 -11.75 15.03 9.73
N ARG A 353 -11.30 15.69 10.81
CA ARG A 353 -10.36 15.15 11.80
C ARG A 353 -10.80 15.54 13.21
N ASN A 354 -11.14 14.56 14.05
CA ASN A 354 -11.60 14.81 15.42
C ASN A 354 -12.81 15.79 15.47
N PHE A 355 -13.85 15.46 14.73
CA PHE A 355 -15.03 16.31 14.59
C PHE A 355 -16.32 15.47 14.67
N PRO A 356 -17.43 15.97 15.27
CA PRO A 356 -18.60 15.14 15.58
C PRO A 356 -19.53 14.85 14.39
N LEU A 357 -19.32 15.47 13.22
CA LEU A 357 -20.14 15.24 12.03
C LEU A 357 -19.37 14.41 11.00
N SER A 358 -20.07 13.64 10.18
CA SER A 358 -19.51 13.01 8.99
C SER A 358 -19.29 14.03 7.86
N VAL A 359 -18.47 13.65 6.85
CA VAL A 359 -18.26 14.49 5.64
C VAL A 359 -19.58 14.77 4.94
N ALA A 360 -20.45 13.77 4.83
CA ALA A 360 -21.75 13.90 4.15
C ALA A 360 -22.69 14.88 4.88
N GLU A 361 -22.78 14.78 6.21
CA GLU A 361 -23.59 15.69 7.04
C GLU A 361 -23.06 17.12 6.97
N LEU A 362 -21.71 17.29 7.07
CA LEU A 362 -21.11 18.61 6.98
C LEU A 362 -21.31 19.22 5.60
N ARG A 363 -21.12 18.47 4.52
CA ARG A 363 -21.36 18.91 3.15
C ARG A 363 -22.80 19.40 2.95
N LYS A 364 -23.79 18.62 3.44
CA LYS A 364 -25.20 19.00 3.40
C LYS A 364 -25.48 20.29 4.18
N ARG A 365 -24.88 20.42 5.38
CA ARG A 365 -25.03 21.62 6.24
C ARG A 365 -24.44 22.87 5.62
N LEU A 366 -23.27 22.77 4.98
CA LEU A 366 -22.60 23.87 4.31
C LEU A 366 -23.16 24.15 2.91
N LYS A 367 -23.98 23.26 2.34
CA LYS A 367 -24.55 23.31 0.98
C LYS A 367 -23.50 23.40 -0.12
N LEU A 368 -22.35 22.71 0.06
CA LEU A 368 -21.25 22.68 -0.89
C LEU A 368 -21.27 21.44 -1.76
N LYS A 369 -20.89 21.57 -3.02
CA LYS A 369 -20.61 20.47 -3.94
C LYS A 369 -19.20 19.93 -3.69
N GLU A 370 -18.89 18.75 -4.20
CA GLU A 370 -17.55 18.18 -4.14
C GLU A 370 -16.64 18.76 -5.22
N GLY A 371 -15.32 18.89 -4.90
CA GLY A 371 -14.28 19.33 -5.83
C GLY A 371 -13.90 20.79 -5.69
N GLY A 372 -13.22 21.31 -6.72
CA GLY A 372 -12.62 22.67 -6.72
C GLY A 372 -11.27 22.74 -6.03
N ASP A 373 -10.74 23.95 -5.91
CA ASP A 373 -9.41 24.22 -5.37
C ASP A 373 -9.42 24.55 -3.88
N ASP A 374 -10.59 24.75 -3.32
CA ASP A 374 -10.78 25.00 -1.89
C ASP A 374 -10.83 23.70 -1.10
N TYR A 375 -10.11 23.68 0.00
CA TYR A 375 -10.11 22.58 0.98
C TYR A 375 -10.66 23.09 2.31
N ILE A 376 -11.59 22.32 2.89
CA ILE A 376 -12.14 22.60 4.23
C ILE A 376 -11.75 21.48 5.17
N PHE A 377 -11.07 21.82 6.24
CA PHE A 377 -10.77 20.91 7.34
C PHE A 377 -11.65 21.23 8.54
N ALA A 378 -12.51 20.29 8.91
CA ALA A 378 -13.30 20.38 10.13
C ALA A 378 -12.57 19.66 11.25
N THR A 379 -12.23 20.36 12.33
CA THR A 379 -11.46 19.82 13.43
C THR A 379 -11.79 20.46 14.78
N THR A 380 -11.23 19.90 15.85
CA THR A 380 -11.26 20.45 17.20
C THR A 380 -9.85 20.91 17.55
N LEU A 381 -9.69 22.12 18.06
CA LEU A 381 -8.42 22.67 18.57
C LEU A 381 -8.11 22.17 19.99
N SER A 382 -6.89 22.40 20.47
CA SER A 382 -6.41 21.99 21.80
C SER A 382 -7.32 22.45 22.93
N GLY A 383 -7.89 23.66 22.83
CA GLY A 383 -8.86 24.23 23.79
C GLY A 383 -10.29 23.68 23.67
N GLY A 384 -10.54 22.65 22.82
CA GLY A 384 -11.86 22.05 22.63
C GLY A 384 -12.79 22.81 21.64
N GLN A 385 -12.33 23.92 21.09
CA GLN A 385 -13.08 24.71 20.12
C GLN A 385 -13.18 23.96 18.78
N LYS A 386 -14.40 23.85 18.26
CA LYS A 386 -14.65 23.25 16.93
C LYS A 386 -14.54 24.33 15.85
N VAL A 387 -13.71 24.10 14.85
CA VAL A 387 -13.44 25.05 13.78
C VAL A 387 -13.50 24.40 12.40
N LEU A 388 -13.77 25.26 11.41
CA LEU A 388 -13.55 25.02 9.99
C LEU A 388 -12.34 25.82 9.53
N ILE A 389 -11.42 25.17 8.86
CA ILE A 389 -10.21 25.81 8.31
C ILE A 389 -10.32 25.72 6.80
N ARG A 390 -10.35 26.85 6.11
CA ARG A 390 -10.27 26.94 4.65
C ARG A 390 -8.83 27.12 4.24
N GLY A 391 -8.39 26.38 3.25
CA GLY A 391 -7.04 26.51 2.70
C GLY A 391 -6.95 26.10 1.24
N LYS A 392 -5.87 26.55 0.61
CA LYS A 392 -5.47 26.16 -0.76
C LYS A 392 -4.18 25.34 -0.70
N LYS A 393 -4.10 24.34 -1.55
CA LYS A 393 -2.93 23.48 -1.65
C LYS A 393 -1.70 24.27 -2.10
N CYS A 394 -0.55 24.08 -1.39
CA CYS A 394 0.75 24.65 -1.75
C CYS A 394 1.54 23.71 -2.64
#